data_0220d21ca42a7d55cb7d3a4cbcbdb2f5
#
_entry.id   0220d21ca42a7d55cb7d3a4cbcbdb2f5
#
_cell.length_a   1.000
_cell.length_b   1.000
_cell.length_c   1.000
_cell.angle_alpha   90.00
_cell.angle_beta   90.00
_cell.angle_gamma   90.00
#
_symmetry.space_group_name_H-M   'P 1'
#
loop_
_entity.id
_entity.type
_entity.pdbx_description
1 polymer ?
#
loop_
_entity_poly.entity_id
_entity_poly.type
_entity_poly.pdbx_seq_one_letter_code
_entity_poly.pdbx_strand_id
1 'polypeptide(L)'
;MLKNLCLLFLLLVGGVNASKAQLVKEFRVTESKGFDLVAFEFTSYKSTTQLKRVKSSDPLYIHGHLEKANILPVFSSQISNNILSASLVHKNVESENLGKSITSKLFASASEDFDHTWDLGLTTNFLYHLDFNLGMGKSDFDLANLTVSQLKIRSASADVLVHYSSKAPNQVQMDTLLVTLNMGTVQVDKANYTNANKMIFEVNYGAINLDFSDGMSNQSQVIASVGAGKLYIHLPPDSFPVRIKMKTTPMCRTNLPKYLKELENNIYITKGYKESDPRLLDLIIDVGVGSITVE
;
A
#
# COMPACT_ATOMS: atom_id res chain seq x y z
N MET A 1 -23.83 -25.87 -58.40
CA MET A 1 -24.36 -24.81 -57.49
C MET A 1 -24.23 -25.10 -56.00
N LEU A 2 -24.06 -26.33 -55.51
CA LEU A 2 -24.00 -26.68 -54.10
C LEU A 2 -22.63 -26.42 -53.42
N LYS A 3 -21.52 -26.39 -54.18
CA LYS A 3 -20.16 -26.15 -53.63
C LYS A 3 -19.88 -24.71 -53.18
N ASN A 4 -20.55 -23.75 -53.79
CA ASN A 4 -20.33 -22.34 -53.41
C ASN A 4 -21.17 -21.90 -52.19
N LEU A 5 -22.21 -22.66 -51.83
CA LEU A 5 -23.03 -22.37 -50.65
C LEU A 5 -22.35 -22.78 -49.33
N CYS A 6 -21.55 -23.86 -49.34
CA CYS A 6 -20.79 -24.30 -48.18
C CYS A 6 -19.61 -23.35 -47.84
N LEU A 7 -19.02 -22.69 -48.84
CA LEU A 7 -17.92 -21.75 -48.63
C LEU A 7 -18.38 -20.43 -47.97
N LEU A 8 -19.61 -20.02 -48.28
CA LEU A 8 -20.21 -18.80 -47.68
C LEU A 8 -20.61 -19.02 -46.23
N PHE A 9 -20.98 -20.25 -45.83
CA PHE A 9 -21.34 -20.58 -44.45
C PHE A 9 -20.10 -20.74 -43.54
N LEU A 10 -18.95 -21.13 -44.10
CA LEU A 10 -17.69 -21.23 -43.33
C LEU A 10 -17.05 -19.86 -43.03
N LEU A 11 -17.34 -18.83 -43.82
CA LEU A 11 -16.86 -17.46 -43.60
C LEU A 11 -17.66 -16.68 -42.54
N LEU A 12 -18.87 -17.14 -42.19
CA LEU A 12 -19.74 -16.50 -41.19
C LEU A 12 -19.51 -17.03 -39.76
N VAL A 13 -18.77 -18.12 -39.57
CA VAL A 13 -18.46 -18.69 -38.25
C VAL A 13 -17.08 -18.24 -37.72
N GLY A 14 -16.25 -17.62 -38.56
CA GLY A 14 -14.94 -17.13 -38.20
C GLY A 14 -14.96 -15.68 -37.81
N GLY A 15 -15.26 -15.34 -36.52
CA GLY A 15 -14.92 -14.00 -36.08
C GLY A 15 -15.89 -13.28 -35.16
N VAL A 16 -16.53 -13.96 -34.24
CA VAL A 16 -17.00 -13.25 -33.03
C VAL A 16 -15.85 -13.26 -32.03
N ASN A 17 -14.81 -12.49 -32.31
CA ASN A 17 -13.97 -11.97 -31.24
C ASN A 17 -14.89 -11.02 -30.47
N ALA A 18 -15.47 -11.50 -29.37
CA ALA A 18 -16.09 -10.66 -28.39
C ALA A 18 -14.96 -9.77 -27.80
N SER A 19 -14.75 -8.62 -28.45
CA SER A 19 -13.90 -7.57 -27.85
C SER A 19 -14.60 -7.20 -26.55
N LYS A 20 -14.03 -7.62 -25.42
CA LYS A 20 -14.45 -7.11 -24.11
C LYS A 20 -14.25 -5.59 -24.17
N ALA A 21 -15.34 -4.85 -24.18
CA ALA A 21 -15.28 -3.38 -24.16
C ALA A 21 -14.71 -2.96 -22.80
N GLN A 22 -13.44 -2.64 -22.79
CA GLN A 22 -12.78 -2.08 -21.62
C GLN A 22 -13.12 -0.60 -21.51
N LEU A 23 -13.67 -0.18 -20.38
CA LEU A 23 -13.99 1.22 -20.13
C LEU A 23 -12.77 1.93 -19.55
N VAL A 24 -12.25 2.91 -20.26
CA VAL A 24 -11.19 3.80 -19.79
C VAL A 24 -11.80 5.05 -19.19
N LYS A 25 -11.33 5.46 -18.01
CA LYS A 25 -11.71 6.70 -17.31
C LYS A 25 -10.46 7.47 -16.92
N GLU A 26 -10.50 8.76 -17.21
CA GLU A 26 -9.47 9.70 -16.79
C GLU A 26 -10.07 10.78 -15.90
N PHE A 27 -9.40 11.10 -14.79
CA PHE A 27 -9.73 12.21 -13.93
C PHE A 27 -8.45 13.01 -13.66
N ARG A 28 -8.58 14.32 -13.66
CA ARG A 28 -7.46 15.24 -13.43
C ARG A 28 -7.92 16.39 -12.57
N VAL A 29 -7.03 16.87 -11.74
CA VAL A 29 -7.15 18.19 -11.13
C VAL A 29 -6.16 19.08 -11.86
N THR A 30 -6.67 20.09 -12.56
CA THR A 30 -5.84 21.00 -13.37
C THR A 30 -5.52 22.31 -12.64
N GLU A 31 -6.23 22.62 -11.55
CA GLU A 31 -5.95 23.75 -10.68
C GLU A 31 -4.59 23.52 -10.00
N SER A 32 -3.67 24.45 -10.20
CA SER A 32 -2.30 24.39 -9.64
C SER A 32 -1.99 25.54 -8.67
N LYS A 33 -3.01 26.32 -8.27
CA LYS A 33 -2.87 27.50 -7.40
C LYS A 33 -3.98 27.56 -6.37
N GLY A 34 -3.69 28.22 -5.25
CA GLY A 34 -4.65 28.41 -4.16
C GLY A 34 -4.62 27.31 -3.10
N PHE A 35 -3.59 26.43 -3.15
CA PHE A 35 -3.34 25.41 -2.14
C PHE A 35 -1.87 24.98 -2.17
N ASP A 36 -1.38 24.49 -1.03
CA ASP A 36 -0.04 23.92 -0.87
C ASP A 36 -0.11 22.43 -0.54
N LEU A 37 -1.25 21.97 -0.02
CA LEU A 37 -1.53 20.59 0.35
C LEU A 37 -2.61 19.98 -0.53
N VAL A 38 -2.36 18.76 -0.98
CA VAL A 38 -3.33 17.90 -1.67
C VAL A 38 -3.72 16.76 -0.72
N ALA A 39 -4.96 16.77 -0.25
CA ALA A 39 -5.56 15.68 0.50
C ALA A 39 -6.35 14.80 -0.49
N PHE A 40 -5.83 13.61 -0.75
CA PHE A 40 -6.44 12.67 -1.71
C PHE A 40 -6.95 11.42 -1.03
N GLU A 41 -8.24 11.18 -1.17
CA GLU A 41 -8.92 9.96 -0.74
C GLU A 41 -9.27 9.09 -1.94
N PHE A 42 -8.86 7.83 -1.89
CA PHE A 42 -9.12 6.84 -2.94
C PHE A 42 -9.80 5.61 -2.35
N THR A 43 -10.96 5.27 -2.89
CA THR A 43 -11.69 4.05 -2.50
C THR A 43 -11.90 3.17 -3.73
N SER A 44 -11.42 1.93 -3.66
CA SER A 44 -11.64 0.91 -4.71
C SER A 44 -12.00 -0.43 -4.08
N TYR A 45 -12.87 -1.20 -4.76
CA TYR A 45 -13.34 -2.49 -4.23
C TYR A 45 -12.40 -3.65 -4.59
N LYS A 46 -12.16 -3.90 -5.88
CA LYS A 46 -11.35 -5.03 -6.37
C LYS A 46 -10.47 -4.52 -7.51
N SER A 47 -9.19 -4.32 -7.23
CA SER A 47 -8.33 -3.66 -8.21
C SER A 47 -6.84 -3.93 -8.01
N THR A 48 -6.09 -3.73 -9.10
CA THR A 48 -4.68 -3.42 -9.03
C THR A 48 -4.52 -1.90 -9.04
N THR A 49 -3.83 -1.35 -8.05
CA THR A 49 -3.61 0.10 -7.91
C THR A 49 -2.12 0.42 -7.95
N GLN A 50 -1.71 1.29 -8.85
CA GLN A 50 -0.34 1.79 -8.96
C GLN A 50 -0.30 3.28 -8.66
N LEU A 51 0.66 3.72 -7.86
CA LEU A 51 0.92 5.12 -7.59
C LEU A 51 2.38 5.44 -7.90
N LYS A 52 2.61 6.50 -8.67
CA LYS A 52 3.95 6.94 -9.02
C LYS A 52 4.03 8.41 -9.32
N ARG A 53 5.25 8.93 -9.31
CA ARG A 53 5.52 10.28 -9.77
C ARG A 53 5.29 10.40 -11.28
N VAL A 54 4.64 11.50 -11.67
CA VAL A 54 4.49 11.90 -13.08
C VAL A 54 5.11 13.28 -13.34
N LYS A 55 5.52 13.50 -14.58
CA LYS A 55 6.00 14.82 -15.05
C LYS A 55 4.78 15.59 -15.59
N SER A 56 4.12 16.33 -14.73
CA SER A 56 2.97 17.17 -15.06
C SER A 56 2.97 18.41 -14.19
N SER A 57 2.20 19.42 -14.57
CA SER A 57 1.83 20.54 -13.69
C SER A 57 0.62 20.22 -12.82
N ASP A 58 -0.16 19.21 -13.22
CA ASP A 58 -1.40 18.82 -12.56
C ASP A 58 -1.09 18.09 -11.25
N PRO A 59 -1.63 18.50 -10.11
CA PRO A 59 -1.31 17.87 -8.82
C PRO A 59 -1.73 16.41 -8.73
N LEU A 60 -2.79 16.02 -9.45
CA LEU A 60 -3.34 14.69 -9.43
C LEU A 60 -3.84 14.26 -10.82
N TYR A 61 -3.39 13.10 -11.23
CA TYR A 61 -3.83 12.41 -12.44
C TYR A 61 -4.26 10.99 -12.09
N ILE A 62 -5.42 10.58 -12.56
CA ILE A 62 -5.99 9.24 -12.31
C ILE A 62 -6.42 8.64 -13.63
N HIS A 63 -5.92 7.44 -13.92
CA HIS A 63 -6.30 6.67 -15.09
C HIS A 63 -6.81 5.30 -14.67
N GLY A 64 -8.04 4.98 -15.02
CA GLY A 64 -8.69 3.72 -14.69
C GLY A 64 -9.03 2.90 -15.91
N HIS A 65 -8.65 1.62 -15.91
CA HIS A 65 -9.14 0.61 -16.82
C HIS A 65 -10.15 -0.28 -16.09
N LEU A 66 -11.40 -0.24 -16.53
CA LEU A 66 -12.52 -0.92 -15.87
C LEU A 66 -13.04 -2.02 -16.80
N GLU A 67 -12.92 -3.29 -16.41
CA GLU A 67 -13.36 -4.40 -17.26
C GLU A 67 -14.87 -4.62 -17.23
N LYS A 68 -15.51 -4.40 -16.09
CA LYS A 68 -16.96 -4.54 -15.89
C LYS A 68 -17.47 -3.38 -15.08
N ALA A 69 -17.90 -2.33 -15.75
CA ALA A 69 -18.38 -1.13 -15.09
C ALA A 69 -19.91 -1.18 -14.91
N ASN A 70 -20.38 -2.00 -13.97
CA ASN A 70 -21.78 -1.91 -13.51
C ASN A 70 -22.01 -0.62 -12.71
N ILE A 71 -20.93 -0.05 -12.17
CA ILE A 71 -20.94 1.19 -11.39
C ILE A 71 -19.79 2.06 -11.87
N LEU A 72 -20.11 3.30 -12.16
CA LEU A 72 -19.09 4.28 -12.56
C LEU A 72 -18.42 4.86 -11.32
N PRO A 73 -17.09 5.08 -11.37
CA PRO A 73 -16.40 5.81 -10.31
C PRO A 73 -16.90 7.25 -10.23
N VAL A 74 -16.99 7.76 -9.01
CA VAL A 74 -17.35 9.14 -8.73
C VAL A 74 -16.09 9.88 -8.30
N PHE A 75 -15.78 10.96 -8.99
CA PHE A 75 -14.66 11.84 -8.66
C PHE A 75 -15.17 13.21 -8.27
N SER A 76 -14.61 13.78 -7.22
CA SER A 76 -14.87 15.14 -6.78
C SER A 76 -13.59 15.83 -6.32
N SER A 77 -13.50 17.13 -6.50
CA SER A 77 -12.41 17.94 -5.96
C SER A 77 -12.94 19.31 -5.54
N GLN A 78 -12.35 19.88 -4.49
CA GLN A 78 -12.64 21.23 -4.01
C GLN A 78 -11.42 21.83 -3.33
N ILE A 79 -11.28 23.15 -3.43
CA ILE A 79 -10.24 23.90 -2.74
C ILE A 79 -10.89 24.67 -1.59
N SER A 80 -10.36 24.49 -0.40
CA SER A 80 -10.79 25.22 0.80
C SER A 80 -9.63 25.33 1.79
N ASN A 81 -9.47 26.47 2.43
CA ASN A 81 -8.44 26.69 3.45
C ASN A 81 -7.01 26.32 2.99
N ASN A 82 -6.64 26.67 1.77
CA ASN A 82 -5.33 26.34 1.18
C ASN A 82 -5.06 24.83 1.01
N ILE A 83 -6.13 24.02 0.99
CA ILE A 83 -6.08 22.57 0.78
C ILE A 83 -6.93 22.23 -0.44
N LEU A 84 -6.35 21.46 -1.36
CA LEU A 84 -7.09 20.76 -2.41
C LEU A 84 -7.52 19.40 -1.84
N SER A 85 -8.81 19.23 -1.58
CA SER A 85 -9.41 17.94 -1.22
C SER A 85 -9.93 17.27 -2.48
N ALA A 86 -9.43 16.10 -2.82
CA ALA A 86 -9.86 15.30 -3.95
C ALA A 86 -10.27 13.90 -3.47
N SER A 87 -11.34 13.36 -4.03
CA SER A 87 -11.84 12.03 -3.68
C SER A 87 -12.26 11.28 -4.94
N LEU A 88 -11.80 10.02 -5.06
CA LEU A 88 -12.31 9.07 -6.04
C LEU A 88 -12.91 7.88 -5.31
N VAL A 89 -14.18 7.58 -5.58
CA VAL A 89 -14.90 6.47 -4.97
C VAL A 89 -15.41 5.54 -6.06
N HIS A 90 -14.90 4.31 -6.06
CA HIS A 90 -15.36 3.23 -6.93
C HIS A 90 -15.78 2.05 -6.04
N LYS A 91 -17.08 1.97 -5.74
CA LYS A 91 -17.70 0.92 -4.93
C LYS A 91 -18.44 -0.07 -5.80
N ASN A 92 -18.53 -1.32 -5.35
CA ASN A 92 -19.44 -2.30 -5.94
C ASN A 92 -20.76 -2.30 -5.14
N VAL A 93 -21.91 -2.13 -5.81
CA VAL A 93 -23.25 -2.13 -5.16
C VAL A 93 -23.56 -3.46 -4.46
N GLU A 94 -22.98 -4.57 -4.95
CA GLU A 94 -23.15 -5.86 -4.28
C GLU A 94 -22.53 -5.90 -2.86
N SER A 95 -21.69 -4.92 -2.52
CA SER A 95 -21.03 -4.84 -1.21
C SER A 95 -21.89 -4.22 -0.12
N GLU A 96 -22.96 -3.51 -0.45
CA GLU A 96 -23.85 -2.90 0.56
C GLU A 96 -24.69 -3.95 1.35
N ASN A 97 -24.79 -5.19 0.84
CA ASN A 97 -25.43 -6.31 1.52
C ASN A 97 -24.43 -7.19 2.32
N LEU A 98 -23.34 -6.63 2.78
CA LEU A 98 -22.15 -7.31 3.35
C LEU A 98 -22.37 -8.07 4.67
N GLY A 99 -23.55 -8.04 5.27
CA GLY A 99 -23.81 -8.78 6.51
C GLY A 99 -23.83 -10.32 6.40
N LYS A 100 -23.90 -10.90 5.20
CA LYS A 100 -24.07 -12.35 5.00
C LYS A 100 -23.11 -13.05 4.03
N SER A 101 -22.20 -12.34 3.38
CA SER A 101 -21.46 -12.91 2.24
C SER A 101 -19.93 -12.85 2.30
N ILE A 102 -19.33 -12.26 3.34
CA ILE A 102 -17.86 -12.09 3.38
C ILE A 102 -17.12 -13.41 3.44
N THR A 103 -17.60 -14.35 4.26
CA THR A 103 -16.91 -15.64 4.46
C THR A 103 -17.00 -16.58 3.26
N SER A 104 -18.12 -16.61 2.53
CA SER A 104 -18.27 -17.51 1.38
C SER A 104 -17.56 -17.01 0.11
N LYS A 105 -17.41 -15.68 -0.07
CA LYS A 105 -16.73 -15.09 -1.23
C LYS A 105 -15.21 -14.93 -1.05
N LEU A 106 -14.71 -14.89 0.17
CA LEU A 106 -13.27 -14.86 0.46
C LEU A 106 -12.55 -16.18 0.10
N PHE A 107 -13.29 -17.30 0.07
CA PHE A 107 -12.73 -18.61 -0.28
C PHE A 107 -13.12 -19.10 -1.68
N ALA A 108 -13.98 -18.38 -2.39
CA ALA A 108 -14.33 -18.71 -3.78
C ALA A 108 -13.41 -17.97 -4.74
N SER A 109 -12.49 -18.69 -5.33
CA SER A 109 -11.60 -18.33 -6.42
C SER A 109 -10.41 -17.39 -6.12
N ALA A 110 -9.31 -17.99 -5.71
CA ALA A 110 -7.96 -17.38 -5.71
C ALA A 110 -7.38 -17.15 -7.12
N SER A 111 -8.16 -17.32 -8.19
CA SER A 111 -7.70 -17.29 -9.58
C SER A 111 -8.40 -16.27 -10.47
N GLU A 112 -9.24 -15.38 -9.92
CA GLU A 112 -9.83 -14.32 -10.74
C GLU A 112 -8.89 -13.13 -10.84
N ASP A 113 -8.51 -12.75 -12.07
CA ASP A 113 -7.83 -11.49 -12.36
C ASP A 113 -8.63 -10.33 -11.80
N PHE A 114 -7.94 -9.32 -11.26
CA PHE A 114 -8.61 -8.14 -10.73
C PHE A 114 -9.24 -7.37 -11.88
N ASP A 115 -10.55 -7.12 -11.77
CA ASP A 115 -11.36 -6.55 -12.86
C ASP A 115 -11.00 -5.10 -13.20
N HIS A 116 -10.21 -4.41 -12.33
CA HIS A 116 -9.92 -2.99 -12.50
C HIS A 116 -8.47 -2.67 -12.24
N THR A 117 -7.93 -1.75 -13.04
CA THR A 117 -6.59 -1.21 -12.83
C THR A 117 -6.67 0.31 -12.66
N TRP A 118 -5.97 0.83 -11.67
CA TRP A 118 -5.86 2.25 -11.39
C TRP A 118 -4.41 2.70 -11.41
N ASP A 119 -4.10 3.66 -12.29
CA ASP A 119 -2.82 4.35 -12.34
C ASP A 119 -2.98 5.75 -11.77
N LEU A 120 -2.31 6.02 -10.65
CA LEU A 120 -2.36 7.28 -9.92
C LEU A 120 -1.04 8.02 -10.12
N GLY A 121 -1.10 9.23 -10.66
CA GLY A 121 0.04 10.09 -10.92
C GLY A 121 0.05 11.30 -10.01
N LEU A 122 1.16 11.51 -9.29
CA LEU A 122 1.41 12.67 -8.43
C LEU A 122 2.62 13.44 -8.93
N THR A 123 2.69 14.74 -8.63
CA THR A 123 3.84 15.57 -8.99
C THR A 123 4.67 15.95 -7.77
N THR A 124 5.85 16.52 -8.00
CA THR A 124 6.76 16.91 -6.90
C THR A 124 6.46 18.28 -6.29
N ASN A 125 5.48 19.00 -6.84
CA ASN A 125 5.29 20.43 -6.52
C ASN A 125 4.37 20.67 -5.31
N PHE A 126 3.73 19.62 -4.79
CA PHE A 126 2.75 19.74 -3.73
C PHE A 126 3.06 18.78 -2.58
N LEU A 127 2.60 19.14 -1.39
CA LEU A 127 2.57 18.25 -0.25
C LEU A 127 1.36 17.35 -0.33
N TYR A 128 1.50 16.06 0.04
CA TYR A 128 0.41 15.09 -0.07
C TYR A 128 0.05 14.47 1.27
N HIS A 129 -1.27 14.44 1.54
CA HIS A 129 -1.92 13.52 2.47
C HIS A 129 -2.70 12.50 1.65
N LEU A 130 -2.35 11.23 1.78
CA LEU A 130 -2.90 10.13 0.97
C LEU A 130 -3.67 9.16 1.87
N ASP A 131 -4.93 8.88 1.53
CA ASP A 131 -5.78 7.91 2.24
C ASP A 131 -6.39 6.92 1.24
N PHE A 132 -5.98 5.65 1.33
CA PHE A 132 -6.41 4.57 0.46
C PHE A 132 -7.28 3.58 1.22
N ASN A 133 -8.51 3.39 0.75
CA ASN A 133 -9.45 2.38 1.23
C ASN A 133 -9.66 1.33 0.13
N LEU A 134 -8.95 0.22 0.25
CA LEU A 134 -8.91 -0.84 -0.76
C LEU A 134 -9.74 -2.02 -0.28
N GLY A 135 -10.63 -2.54 -1.10
CA GLY A 135 -11.36 -3.76 -0.78
C GLY A 135 -10.45 -4.97 -0.86
N MET A 136 -10.10 -5.38 -2.07
CA MET A 136 -9.21 -6.49 -2.37
C MET A 136 -8.28 -6.13 -3.52
N GLY A 137 -7.09 -6.73 -3.55
CA GLY A 137 -6.23 -6.60 -4.73
C GLY A 137 -4.75 -6.47 -4.45
N LYS A 138 -4.08 -5.78 -5.36
CA LYS A 138 -2.65 -5.47 -5.27
C LYS A 138 -2.44 -3.98 -5.35
N SER A 139 -1.48 -3.48 -4.59
CA SER A 139 -1.14 -2.07 -4.61
C SER A 139 0.37 -1.90 -4.64
N ASP A 140 0.83 -1.08 -5.55
CA ASP A 140 2.23 -0.76 -5.78
C ASP A 140 2.41 0.76 -5.69
N PHE A 141 3.02 1.23 -4.61
CA PHE A 141 3.20 2.63 -4.31
C PHE A 141 4.67 3.02 -4.39
N ASP A 142 5.08 3.55 -5.54
CA ASP A 142 6.40 4.17 -5.70
C ASP A 142 6.36 5.62 -5.23
N LEU A 143 6.93 5.87 -4.05
CA LEU A 143 6.97 7.19 -3.43
C LEU A 143 8.26 7.98 -3.76
N ALA A 144 9.08 7.48 -4.67
CA ALA A 144 10.35 8.12 -5.01
C ALA A 144 10.16 9.55 -5.52
N ASN A 145 10.88 10.49 -4.91
CA ASN A 145 10.83 11.92 -5.23
C ASN A 145 9.44 12.58 -5.05
N LEU A 146 8.56 11.99 -4.28
CA LEU A 146 7.32 12.64 -3.87
C LEU A 146 7.51 13.34 -2.50
N THR A 147 6.62 14.27 -2.19
CA THR A 147 6.54 14.98 -0.90
C THR A 147 5.27 14.55 -0.18
N VAL A 148 5.36 13.40 0.50
CA VAL A 148 4.22 12.80 1.22
C VAL A 148 4.40 13.01 2.71
N SER A 149 3.50 13.77 3.35
CA SER A 149 3.52 13.98 4.80
C SER A 149 2.62 13.01 5.57
N GLN A 150 1.69 12.35 4.89
CA GLN A 150 0.88 11.30 5.49
C GLN A 150 0.48 10.26 4.43
N LEU A 151 0.61 8.97 4.78
CA LEU A 151 0.10 7.87 3.96
C LEU A 151 -0.68 6.90 4.85
N LYS A 152 -1.95 6.67 4.50
CA LYS A 152 -2.82 5.69 5.14
C LYS A 152 -3.33 4.72 4.10
N ILE A 153 -3.20 3.43 4.39
CA ILE A 153 -3.71 2.35 3.53
C ILE A 153 -4.51 1.40 4.41
N ARG A 154 -5.76 1.18 4.06
CA ARG A 154 -6.64 0.22 4.71
C ARG A 154 -7.18 -0.74 3.68
N SER A 155 -7.18 -2.02 3.98
CA SER A 155 -7.72 -3.03 3.08
C SER A 155 -8.34 -4.21 3.81
N ALA A 156 -9.38 -4.78 3.20
CA ALA A 156 -9.93 -6.05 3.63
C ALA A 156 -9.00 -7.21 3.25
N SER A 157 -8.45 -7.23 2.01
CA SER A 157 -7.53 -8.27 1.56
C SER A 157 -6.65 -7.75 0.42
N ALA A 158 -5.40 -7.40 0.70
CA ALA A 158 -4.49 -6.90 -0.33
C ALA A 158 -3.04 -7.28 -0.07
N ASP A 159 -2.28 -7.34 -1.17
CA ASP A 159 -0.83 -7.26 -1.13
C ASP A 159 -0.41 -5.81 -1.41
N VAL A 160 0.24 -5.19 -0.45
CA VAL A 160 0.65 -3.79 -0.50
C VAL A 160 2.17 -3.72 -0.54
N LEU A 161 2.71 -3.15 -1.62
CA LEU A 161 4.11 -2.80 -1.76
C LEU A 161 4.26 -1.27 -1.68
N VAL A 162 5.09 -0.79 -0.78
CA VAL A 162 5.55 0.60 -0.72
C VAL A 162 7.05 0.59 -0.98
N HIS A 163 7.49 1.34 -1.97
CA HIS A 163 8.90 1.34 -2.33
C HIS A 163 9.38 2.70 -2.87
N TYR A 164 10.68 2.79 -3.11
CA TYR A 164 11.37 3.96 -3.66
C TYR A 164 12.24 3.52 -4.82
N SER A 165 11.75 3.66 -6.06
CA SER A 165 12.44 3.23 -7.29
C SER A 165 13.75 3.97 -7.55
N SER A 166 13.92 5.16 -6.99
CA SER A 166 15.18 5.89 -6.96
C SER A 166 15.72 5.95 -5.52
N LYS A 167 17.03 6.12 -5.37
CA LYS A 167 17.67 6.31 -4.04
C LYS A 167 17.40 7.70 -3.47
N ALA A 168 16.17 8.19 -3.61
CA ALA A 168 15.73 9.48 -3.13
C ALA A 168 14.65 9.29 -2.04
N PRO A 169 14.96 9.58 -0.78
CA PRO A 169 13.99 9.51 0.30
C PRO A 169 12.90 10.56 0.12
N ASN A 170 11.80 10.39 0.84
CA ASN A 170 10.78 11.41 0.98
C ASN A 170 11.41 12.74 1.44
N GLN A 171 11.13 13.81 0.72
CA GLN A 171 11.81 15.10 0.92
C GLN A 171 11.30 15.86 2.15
N VAL A 172 10.15 15.45 2.68
CA VAL A 172 9.57 16.01 3.90
C VAL A 172 9.52 14.93 4.97
N GLN A 173 9.50 15.33 6.22
CA GLN A 173 9.23 14.40 7.30
C GLN A 173 7.78 13.94 7.21
N MET A 174 7.58 12.62 7.09
CA MET A 174 6.25 12.03 7.10
C MET A 174 5.79 11.88 8.55
N ASP A 175 4.64 12.44 8.89
CA ASP A 175 4.08 12.31 10.23
C ASP A 175 3.74 10.85 10.53
N THR A 176 3.00 10.22 9.62
CA THR A 176 2.53 8.84 9.81
C THR A 176 2.45 8.08 8.49
N LEU A 177 3.02 6.87 8.50
CA LEU A 177 2.71 5.80 7.57
C LEU A 177 1.85 4.75 8.30
N LEU A 178 0.61 4.58 7.90
CA LEU A 178 -0.31 3.58 8.47
C LEU A 178 -0.73 2.58 7.39
N VAL A 179 -0.53 1.30 7.65
CA VAL A 179 -1.09 0.22 6.82
C VAL A 179 -1.84 -0.76 7.71
N THR A 180 -3.14 -0.92 7.46
CA THR A 180 -4.00 -1.86 8.18
C THR A 180 -4.64 -2.83 7.20
N LEU A 181 -4.34 -4.12 7.33
CA LEU A 181 -4.92 -5.17 6.50
C LEU A 181 -5.66 -6.19 7.37
N ASN A 182 -6.84 -6.60 6.94
CA ASN A 182 -7.46 -7.77 7.56
C ASN A 182 -6.76 -9.06 7.09
N MET A 183 -6.39 -9.15 5.79
CA MET A 183 -5.66 -10.27 5.21
C MET A 183 -4.67 -9.79 4.15
N GLY A 184 -3.51 -10.44 4.02
CA GLY A 184 -2.55 -10.18 2.94
C GLY A 184 -1.14 -9.84 3.41
N THR A 185 -0.39 -9.18 2.56
CA THR A 185 1.02 -8.86 2.82
C THR A 185 1.27 -7.36 2.73
N VAL A 186 2.03 -6.84 3.70
CA VAL A 186 2.65 -5.52 3.61
C VAL A 186 4.14 -5.70 3.38
N GLN A 187 4.66 -5.08 2.35
CA GLN A 187 6.09 -4.98 2.08
C GLN A 187 6.48 -3.51 1.96
N VAL A 188 7.49 -3.10 2.72
CA VAL A 188 8.05 -1.74 2.62
C VAL A 188 9.55 -1.87 2.34
N ASP A 189 9.91 -1.66 1.08
CA ASP A 189 11.30 -1.65 0.65
C ASP A 189 11.92 -0.28 0.94
N LYS A 190 13.09 -0.29 1.57
CA LYS A 190 13.76 0.95 2.01
C LYS A 190 12.86 1.79 2.92
N ALA A 191 12.33 1.17 3.97
CA ALA A 191 11.44 1.83 4.93
C ALA A 191 12.05 3.09 5.57
N ASN A 192 13.38 3.17 5.67
CA ASN A 192 14.11 4.36 6.07
C ASN A 192 13.90 5.55 5.12
N TYR A 193 13.58 5.33 3.83
CA TYR A 193 13.34 6.39 2.86
C TYR A 193 11.95 7.05 3.02
N THR A 194 11.06 6.44 3.79
CA THR A 194 9.78 7.06 4.15
C THR A 194 9.98 8.37 4.90
N ASN A 195 11.12 8.52 5.62
CA ASN A 195 11.41 9.64 6.52
C ASN A 195 10.29 9.85 7.55
N ALA A 196 9.64 8.76 7.99
CA ALA A 196 8.46 8.84 8.83
C ALA A 196 8.82 8.91 10.32
N ASN A 197 8.13 9.79 11.05
CA ASN A 197 8.19 9.84 12.51
C ASN A 197 7.59 8.57 13.12
N LYS A 198 6.46 8.12 12.54
CA LYS A 198 5.74 6.96 13.02
C LYS A 198 5.30 6.08 11.86
N MET A 199 5.55 4.78 11.99
CA MET A 199 5.04 3.77 11.08
C MET A 199 4.19 2.79 11.87
N ILE A 200 3.00 2.47 11.37
CA ILE A 200 2.07 1.53 12.01
C ILE A 200 1.65 0.51 10.96
N PHE A 201 1.92 -0.75 11.26
CA PHE A 201 1.54 -1.89 10.42
C PHE A 201 0.71 -2.86 11.23
N GLU A 202 -0.52 -3.09 10.81
CA GLU A 202 -1.45 -4.01 11.45
C GLU A 202 -1.96 -5.00 10.42
N VAL A 203 -1.65 -6.29 10.60
CA VAL A 203 -2.11 -7.37 9.72
C VAL A 203 -2.75 -8.45 10.57
N ASN A 204 -4.05 -8.68 10.42
CA ASN A 204 -4.72 -9.73 11.19
C ASN A 204 -4.26 -11.13 10.73
N TYR A 205 -4.22 -11.37 9.41
CA TYR A 205 -3.78 -12.65 8.82
C TYR A 205 -2.84 -12.41 7.64
N GLY A 206 -1.56 -12.76 7.78
CA GLY A 206 -0.63 -12.62 6.66
C GLY A 206 0.80 -12.27 7.05
N ALA A 207 1.40 -11.31 6.37
CA ALA A 207 2.81 -10.99 6.59
C ALA A 207 3.11 -9.49 6.56
N ILE A 208 4.13 -9.11 7.32
CA ILE A 208 4.75 -7.78 7.27
C ILE A 208 6.23 -7.96 7.00
N ASN A 209 6.75 -7.30 5.94
CA ASN A 209 8.17 -7.29 5.56
C ASN A 209 8.68 -5.84 5.55
N LEU A 210 9.66 -5.52 6.37
CA LEU A 210 10.22 -4.17 6.51
C LEU A 210 11.72 -4.19 6.30
N ASP A 211 12.22 -3.36 5.38
CA ASP A 211 13.65 -3.20 5.12
C ASP A 211 14.17 -1.85 5.66
N PHE A 212 15.00 -1.90 6.70
CA PHE A 212 15.71 -0.76 7.29
C PHE A 212 17.22 -0.84 7.09
N SER A 213 17.71 -1.66 6.17
CA SER A 213 19.13 -1.97 6.01
C SER A 213 20.06 -0.77 5.86
N ASP A 214 19.56 0.36 5.31
CA ASP A 214 20.36 1.58 5.14
C ASP A 214 20.35 2.51 6.39
N GLY A 215 19.62 2.13 7.47
CA GLY A 215 19.47 2.93 8.69
C GLY A 215 18.57 4.15 8.52
N MET A 216 18.27 4.81 9.63
CA MET A 216 17.37 5.97 9.68
C MET A 216 18.15 7.28 9.61
N SER A 217 17.59 8.29 8.94
CA SER A 217 18.11 9.66 8.97
C SER A 217 17.63 10.43 10.22
N ASN A 218 16.43 10.11 10.70
CA ASN A 218 15.79 10.71 11.84
C ASN A 218 15.23 9.62 12.76
N GLN A 219 14.89 9.98 14.00
CA GLN A 219 14.21 9.08 14.91
C GLN A 219 12.87 8.62 14.33
N SER A 220 12.60 7.33 14.44
CA SER A 220 11.35 6.74 13.98
C SER A 220 10.84 5.68 14.95
N GLN A 221 9.56 5.71 15.23
CA GLN A 221 8.85 4.66 15.95
C GLN A 221 8.08 3.78 14.97
N VAL A 222 8.32 2.47 15.05
CA VAL A 222 7.62 1.47 14.23
C VAL A 222 6.80 0.57 15.13
N ILE A 223 5.51 0.48 14.88
CA ILE A 223 4.60 -0.45 15.53
C ILE A 223 4.18 -1.49 14.49
N ALA A 224 4.52 -2.76 14.72
CA ALA A 224 4.18 -3.85 13.82
C ALA A 224 3.40 -4.92 14.59
N SER A 225 2.14 -5.15 14.21
CA SER A 225 1.26 -6.13 14.81
C SER A 225 0.78 -7.16 13.80
N VAL A 226 0.94 -8.44 14.12
CA VAL A 226 0.45 -9.56 13.30
C VAL A 226 -0.38 -10.49 14.18
N GLY A 227 -1.65 -10.64 13.87
CA GLY A 227 -2.54 -11.58 14.59
C GLY A 227 -2.10 -13.03 14.36
N ALA A 228 -2.06 -13.46 13.11
CA ALA A 228 -1.53 -14.78 12.71
C ALA A 228 -0.74 -14.67 11.40
N GLY A 229 0.55 -15.04 11.44
CA GLY A 229 1.40 -15.00 10.25
C GLY A 229 2.86 -14.74 10.50
N LYS A 230 3.47 -13.85 9.71
CA LYS A 230 4.93 -13.63 9.73
C LYS A 230 5.27 -12.15 9.82
N LEU A 231 6.26 -11.84 10.64
CA LEU A 231 6.92 -10.54 10.65
C LEU A 231 8.40 -10.74 10.28
N TYR A 232 8.84 -10.05 9.25
CA TYR A 232 10.22 -10.04 8.81
C TYR A 232 10.77 -8.62 8.84
N ILE A 233 11.91 -8.42 9.49
CA ILE A 233 12.57 -7.11 9.62
C ILE A 233 14.05 -7.26 9.30
N HIS A 234 14.49 -6.55 8.29
CA HIS A 234 15.90 -6.37 7.98
C HIS A 234 16.42 -5.11 8.67
N LEU A 235 17.31 -5.29 9.65
CA LEU A 235 17.86 -4.20 10.45
C LEU A 235 19.04 -3.52 9.75
N PRO A 236 19.36 -2.27 10.13
CA PRO A 236 20.63 -1.67 9.81
C PRO A 236 21.79 -2.36 10.56
N PRO A 237 23.06 -2.09 10.20
CA PRO A 237 24.23 -2.64 10.88
C PRO A 237 24.17 -2.43 12.41
N ASP A 238 24.80 -3.36 13.17
CA ASP A 238 24.82 -3.35 14.66
C ASP A 238 25.35 -2.05 15.29
N SER A 239 26.13 -1.27 14.56
CA SER A 239 26.58 0.07 14.97
C SER A 239 25.48 1.14 14.95
N PHE A 240 24.30 0.84 14.39
CA PHE A 240 23.18 1.75 14.29
C PHE A 240 22.30 1.66 15.56
N PRO A 241 21.72 2.78 16.05
CA PRO A 241 20.89 2.75 17.26
C PRO A 241 19.51 2.12 16.97
N VAL A 242 19.31 0.90 17.47
CA VAL A 242 18.04 0.19 17.39
C VAL A 242 17.62 -0.31 18.75
N ARG A 243 16.33 -0.18 19.07
CA ARG A 243 15.66 -0.83 20.18
C ARG A 243 14.46 -1.62 19.69
N ILE A 244 14.31 -2.85 20.15
CA ILE A 244 13.20 -3.74 19.81
C ILE A 244 12.49 -4.13 21.10
N LYS A 245 11.22 -3.79 21.23
CA LYS A 245 10.31 -4.26 22.27
C LYS A 245 9.38 -5.30 21.67
N MET A 246 9.41 -6.53 22.18
CA MET A 246 8.60 -7.62 21.64
C MET A 246 7.54 -8.07 22.63
N LYS A 247 6.34 -8.30 22.10
CA LYS A 247 5.28 -9.02 22.78
C LYS A 247 4.91 -10.22 21.92
N THR A 248 5.03 -11.41 22.48
CA THR A 248 4.79 -12.67 21.77
C THR A 248 4.00 -13.63 22.63
N THR A 249 3.34 -14.59 22.00
CA THR A 249 2.70 -15.73 22.66
C THR A 249 3.58 -16.98 22.57
N PRO A 250 3.30 -18.06 23.33
CA PRO A 250 3.99 -19.33 23.17
C PRO A 250 3.84 -19.97 21.77
N MET A 251 2.89 -19.52 20.95
CA MET A 251 2.68 -19.99 19.58
C MET A 251 3.46 -19.15 18.54
N CYS A 252 4.28 -18.22 18.98
CA CYS A 252 5.13 -17.43 18.10
C CYS A 252 6.59 -17.86 18.21
N ARG A 253 7.21 -18.20 17.09
CA ARG A 253 8.66 -18.48 17.01
C ARG A 253 9.41 -17.19 16.73
N THR A 254 10.50 -16.95 17.48
CA THR A 254 11.37 -15.78 17.29
C THR A 254 12.76 -16.23 16.82
N ASN A 255 13.24 -15.58 15.77
CA ASN A 255 14.60 -15.72 15.27
C ASN A 255 15.26 -14.33 15.27
N LEU A 256 16.23 -14.15 16.16
CA LEU A 256 16.95 -12.89 16.34
C LEU A 256 18.43 -13.08 16.04
N PRO A 257 19.09 -12.06 15.45
CA PRO A 257 20.54 -12.11 15.24
C PRO A 257 21.29 -12.11 16.58
N LYS A 258 22.38 -12.86 16.63
CA LYS A 258 23.19 -13.07 17.86
C LYS A 258 23.84 -11.80 18.41
N TYR A 259 23.95 -10.73 17.62
CA TYR A 259 24.56 -9.48 18.05
C TYR A 259 23.59 -8.61 18.90
N LEU A 260 22.29 -8.87 18.83
CA LEU A 260 21.34 -8.18 19.70
C LEU A 260 21.54 -8.59 21.15
N LYS A 261 21.62 -7.59 22.02
CA LYS A 261 21.69 -7.80 23.46
C LYS A 261 20.32 -7.57 24.10
N GLU A 262 19.92 -8.50 24.94
CA GLU A 262 18.74 -8.29 25.78
C GLU A 262 19.11 -7.31 26.90
N LEU A 263 18.41 -6.21 26.98
CA LEU A 263 18.56 -5.17 28.01
C LEU A 263 17.66 -5.46 29.21
N GLU A 264 16.42 -5.80 28.92
CA GLU A 264 15.38 -6.17 29.87
C GLU A 264 14.53 -7.28 29.24
N ASN A 265 13.59 -7.87 29.97
CA ASN A 265 12.73 -8.93 29.47
C ASN A 265 12.01 -8.50 28.19
N ASN A 266 12.31 -9.19 27.08
CA ASN A 266 11.75 -8.91 25.73
C ASN A 266 12.14 -7.52 25.14
N ILE A 267 13.16 -6.85 25.66
CA ILE A 267 13.73 -5.62 25.08
C ILE A 267 15.13 -5.91 24.58
N TYR A 268 15.35 -5.78 23.30
CA TYR A 268 16.61 -6.04 22.63
C TYR A 268 17.20 -4.77 22.03
N ILE A 269 18.52 -4.63 22.07
CA ILE A 269 19.22 -3.46 21.56
C ILE A 269 20.43 -3.87 20.73
N THR A 270 20.79 -3.02 19.78
CA THR A 270 22.06 -3.10 19.04
C THR A 270 23.21 -2.52 19.88
N LYS A 271 24.46 -2.78 19.46
CA LYS A 271 25.65 -2.17 20.07
C LYS A 271 25.66 -0.64 19.97
N GLY A 272 25.09 -0.10 18.88
CA GLY A 272 25.00 1.35 18.65
C GLY A 272 23.89 2.04 19.44
N TYR A 273 23.08 1.32 20.20
CA TYR A 273 21.93 1.88 20.90
C TYR A 273 22.32 2.99 21.88
N LYS A 274 21.64 4.12 21.74
CA LYS A 274 21.57 5.23 22.70
C LYS A 274 20.15 5.76 22.66
N GLU A 275 19.51 5.89 23.82
CA GLU A 275 18.12 6.34 23.89
C GLU A 275 17.91 7.75 23.34
N SER A 276 18.91 8.62 23.46
CA SER A 276 18.87 10.00 22.96
C SER A 276 19.43 10.17 21.55
N ASP A 277 19.73 9.08 20.83
CA ASP A 277 20.25 9.21 19.45
C ASP A 277 19.13 9.74 18.52
N PRO A 278 19.38 10.81 17.77
CA PRO A 278 18.39 11.39 16.87
C PRO A 278 18.02 10.48 15.68
N ARG A 279 18.72 9.37 15.51
CA ARG A 279 18.43 8.38 14.45
C ARG A 279 17.88 7.06 15.01
N LEU A 280 17.45 7.06 16.29
CA LEU A 280 16.95 5.85 16.94
C LEU A 280 15.78 5.22 16.16
N LEU A 281 15.93 3.94 15.79
CA LEU A 281 14.86 3.09 15.31
C LEU A 281 14.25 2.35 16.51
N ASP A 282 13.04 2.73 16.93
CA ASP A 282 12.31 2.12 18.04
C ASP A 282 11.21 1.21 17.52
N LEU A 283 11.43 -0.10 17.57
CA LEU A 283 10.53 -1.14 17.07
C LEU A 283 9.67 -1.68 18.23
N ILE A 284 8.35 -1.64 18.07
CA ILE A 284 7.36 -2.24 18.97
C ILE A 284 6.64 -3.33 18.19
N ILE A 285 6.87 -4.57 18.56
CA ILE A 285 6.42 -5.75 17.82
C ILE A 285 5.43 -6.54 18.66
N ASP A 286 4.28 -6.89 18.06
CA ASP A 286 3.28 -7.79 18.65
C ASP A 286 2.91 -8.88 17.63
N VAL A 287 3.21 -10.16 17.92
CA VAL A 287 2.84 -11.28 17.05
C VAL A 287 2.15 -12.36 17.88
N GLY A 288 0.89 -12.61 17.54
CA GLY A 288 0.06 -13.61 18.22
C GLY A 288 0.48 -15.03 17.88
N VAL A 289 0.35 -15.44 16.64
CA VAL A 289 0.65 -16.80 16.17
C VAL A 289 1.52 -16.73 14.92
N GLY A 290 2.63 -17.49 14.91
CA GLY A 290 3.48 -17.56 13.72
C GLY A 290 4.97 -17.34 13.96
N SER A 291 5.59 -16.38 13.29
CA SER A 291 7.02 -16.16 13.45
C SER A 291 7.45 -14.69 13.30
N ILE A 292 8.48 -14.34 14.05
CA ILE A 292 9.27 -13.12 13.91
C ILE A 292 10.66 -13.52 13.44
N THR A 293 11.13 -12.93 12.35
CA THR A 293 12.51 -13.02 11.90
C THR A 293 13.08 -11.63 11.81
N VAL A 294 14.18 -11.41 12.51
CA VAL A 294 14.96 -10.18 12.48
C VAL A 294 16.37 -10.57 12.00
N GLU A 295 16.91 -9.87 11.03
CA GLU A 295 18.27 -10.11 10.50
C GLU A 295 19.03 -8.84 10.21
#